data_367af0b8f1e110e9e75b76f6452411f9
#
_entry.id   367af0b8f1e110e9e75b76f6452411f9
#
_cell.length_a   1.000
_cell.length_b   1.000
_cell.length_c   1.000
_cell.angle_alpha   90.00
_cell.angle_beta   90.00
_cell.angle_gamma   90.00
#
_symmetry.space_group_name_H-M   'P 1'
#
loop_
_entity.id
_entity.type
_entity.pdbx_description
1 polymer ?
#
loop_
_entity_poly.entity_id
_entity_poly.type
_entity_poly.pdbx_seq_one_letter_code
_entity_poly.pdbx_strand_id
1 'polypeptide(L)'
;AQGKLIASYTTQNSRLSSDIVLCMTEFKQKIWMGTDGGGINILDPTTGNITVLEHISGDNHSLPTNTILCLHSDSAGNIWAGSKREGVINIREVSMRTYTNVVLGHNKGLSQSTVLQLYQEPASEELWIATDGGGINKFIPSTETFVHYPDTWGDKMVSITGFTPNELLVSAFSKGIFIFDKKTGKKRPFAIMSPSLEHHIRYSGQPINLYRDTPNSILILSSPPYRYHTSTRQLTPVPCAKEVKIKGLLSSIGYDSTAIYLNDPYNIYRLDRKKDTVEIFASAPQGFFNAVSRDDKGVFWIAGTRGLYTYHPDTRKFERIPTTLFNEVNTVLCDNKGKVWIGAEQKLFIWLTDTKRFVWFGEADGISPNEYLAEPRLISPKGNIYMGGVKGLLCINADTQIEKSSDSPEIRLAELTING
;
A
#
# COMPACT_ATOMS: atom_id res chain seq x y z
N ALA A 1 -52.05 -6.02 11.22
CA ALA A 1 -51.23 -4.93 11.75
C ALA A 1 -51.68 -3.63 11.07
N GLN A 2 -52.06 -2.61 11.81
CA GLN A 2 -52.29 -1.27 11.25
C GLN A 2 -50.90 -0.64 11.03
N GLY A 3 -50.51 -0.49 9.75
CA GLY A 3 -49.27 0.15 9.38
C GLY A 3 -49.30 1.63 9.68
N LYS A 4 -48.30 2.16 10.40
CA LYS A 4 -48.08 3.59 10.60
C LYS A 4 -46.87 4.02 9.76
N LEU A 5 -47.01 5.07 8.95
CA LEU A 5 -45.86 5.65 8.25
C LEU A 5 -44.90 6.25 9.29
N ILE A 6 -43.68 5.80 9.34
CA ILE A 6 -42.64 6.28 10.27
C ILE A 6 -41.71 7.27 9.55
N ALA A 7 -41.26 6.94 8.33
CA ALA A 7 -40.38 7.77 7.52
C ALA A 7 -40.61 7.52 6.03
N SER A 8 -40.29 8.52 5.22
CA SER A 8 -40.28 8.41 3.75
C SER A 8 -38.96 8.95 3.21
N TYR A 9 -38.31 8.21 2.36
CA TYR A 9 -37.03 8.54 1.76
C TYR A 9 -37.19 8.69 0.25
N THR A 10 -36.73 9.80 -0.29
CA THR A 10 -36.72 10.11 -1.73
C THR A 10 -35.38 10.73 -2.09
N THR A 11 -35.08 10.82 -3.39
CA THR A 11 -33.90 11.52 -3.91
C THR A 11 -33.86 13.01 -3.54
N GLN A 12 -35.03 13.61 -3.18
CA GLN A 12 -35.16 15.02 -2.81
C GLN A 12 -34.92 15.28 -1.30
N ASN A 13 -35.19 14.31 -0.43
CA ASN A 13 -35.13 14.50 1.01
C ASN A 13 -34.07 13.64 1.71
N SER A 14 -33.34 12.82 0.95
CA SER A 14 -32.34 11.90 1.45
C SER A 14 -31.20 11.68 0.46
N ARG A 15 -30.26 10.79 0.80
CA ARG A 15 -29.20 10.32 -0.11
C ARG A 15 -29.60 9.13 -0.98
N LEU A 16 -30.90 8.82 -1.11
CA LEU A 16 -31.38 7.79 -2.00
C LEU A 16 -30.98 8.14 -3.44
N SER A 17 -30.32 7.21 -4.14
CA SER A 17 -29.77 7.47 -5.49
C SER A 17 -30.80 7.36 -6.62
N SER A 18 -31.94 6.69 -6.38
CA SER A 18 -33.04 6.55 -7.32
C SER A 18 -34.35 6.31 -6.56
N ASP A 19 -35.43 6.97 -6.96
CA ASP A 19 -36.77 6.75 -6.40
C ASP A 19 -37.41 5.43 -6.87
N ILE A 20 -36.80 4.77 -7.85
CA ILE A 20 -37.27 3.47 -8.36
C ILE A 20 -36.54 2.34 -7.65
N VAL A 21 -37.12 1.90 -6.53
CA VAL A 21 -36.62 0.75 -5.77
C VAL A 21 -37.23 -0.53 -6.30
N LEU A 22 -36.40 -1.46 -6.80
CA LEU A 22 -36.83 -2.72 -7.44
C LEU A 22 -36.90 -3.87 -6.44
N CYS A 23 -36.04 -3.89 -5.44
CA CYS A 23 -35.96 -4.96 -4.44
C CYS A 23 -35.39 -4.45 -3.11
N MET A 24 -35.66 -5.20 -2.04
CA MET A 24 -35.10 -4.91 -0.71
C MET A 24 -34.80 -6.20 0.04
N THR A 25 -33.77 -6.18 0.87
CA THR A 25 -33.46 -7.23 1.83
C THR A 25 -32.91 -6.62 3.11
N GLU A 26 -33.12 -7.27 4.26
CA GLU A 26 -32.45 -6.92 5.50
C GLU A 26 -31.13 -7.68 5.62
N PHE A 27 -30.07 -6.97 6.00
CA PHE A 27 -28.78 -7.59 6.29
C PHE A 27 -27.99 -6.78 7.30
N LYS A 28 -27.49 -7.41 8.36
CA LYS A 28 -26.75 -6.76 9.46
C LYS A 28 -27.46 -5.52 10.02
N GLN A 29 -28.75 -5.65 10.28
CA GLN A 29 -29.62 -4.58 10.83
C GLN A 29 -29.75 -3.33 9.94
N LYS A 30 -29.41 -3.45 8.67
CA LYS A 30 -29.57 -2.41 7.64
C LYS A 30 -30.49 -2.88 6.54
N ILE A 31 -31.17 -1.95 5.87
CA ILE A 31 -32.04 -2.23 4.76
C ILE A 31 -31.26 -1.97 3.46
N TRP A 32 -31.04 -3.02 2.71
CA TRP A 32 -30.38 -2.98 1.41
C TRP A 32 -31.44 -2.87 0.31
N MET A 33 -31.34 -1.87 -0.54
CA MET A 33 -32.30 -1.55 -1.60
C MET A 33 -31.59 -1.55 -2.95
N GLY A 34 -32.01 -2.46 -3.84
CA GLY A 34 -31.59 -2.45 -5.25
C GLY A 34 -32.50 -1.53 -6.05
N THR A 35 -31.90 -0.67 -6.89
CA THR A 35 -32.62 0.37 -7.62
C THR A 35 -32.43 0.27 -9.12
N ASP A 36 -33.27 0.95 -9.89
CA ASP A 36 -33.08 1.12 -11.33
C ASP A 36 -32.19 2.35 -11.58
N GLY A 37 -30.95 2.07 -12.00
CA GLY A 37 -29.96 3.07 -12.38
C GLY A 37 -29.22 3.75 -11.23
N GLY A 38 -29.58 3.51 -9.97
CA GLY A 38 -28.95 4.12 -8.79
C GLY A 38 -28.09 3.16 -7.94
N GLY A 39 -27.83 1.92 -8.42
CA GLY A 39 -27.05 0.93 -7.71
C GLY A 39 -27.78 0.34 -6.50
N ILE A 40 -27.04 0.09 -5.42
CA ILE A 40 -27.57 -0.43 -4.15
C ILE A 40 -27.48 0.66 -3.08
N ASN A 41 -28.61 0.94 -2.43
CA ASN A 41 -28.72 1.87 -1.32
C ASN A 41 -28.82 1.10 -0.01
N ILE A 42 -28.01 1.45 0.98
CA ILE A 42 -27.96 0.80 2.29
C ILE A 42 -28.42 1.80 3.33
N LEU A 43 -29.66 1.65 3.80
CA LEU A 43 -30.25 2.48 4.83
C LEU A 43 -29.94 1.91 6.22
N ASP A 44 -29.38 2.72 7.07
CA ASP A 44 -29.33 2.48 8.50
C ASP A 44 -30.62 3.03 9.15
N PRO A 45 -31.53 2.16 9.60
CA PRO A 45 -32.81 2.60 10.12
C PRO A 45 -32.70 3.33 11.47
N THR A 46 -31.57 3.18 12.18
CA THR A 46 -31.34 3.86 13.47
C THR A 46 -30.96 5.32 13.29
N THR A 47 -30.14 5.61 12.28
CA THR A 47 -29.62 6.96 12.01
C THR A 47 -30.31 7.66 10.86
N GLY A 48 -31.03 6.92 10.01
CA GLY A 48 -31.60 7.42 8.75
C GLY A 48 -30.57 7.67 7.64
N ASN A 49 -29.30 7.34 7.86
CA ASN A 49 -28.26 7.53 6.87
C ASN A 49 -28.35 6.49 5.77
N ILE A 50 -28.12 6.94 4.52
CA ILE A 50 -28.04 6.08 3.33
C ILE A 50 -26.61 6.11 2.76
N THR A 51 -26.02 4.92 2.60
CA THR A 51 -24.77 4.69 1.86
C THR A 51 -25.12 4.11 0.50
N VAL A 52 -24.47 4.57 -0.55
CA VAL A 52 -24.72 4.11 -1.93
C VAL A 52 -23.53 3.32 -2.42
N LEU A 53 -23.78 2.11 -2.95
CA LEU A 53 -22.85 1.35 -3.76
C LEU A 53 -23.25 1.53 -5.22
N GLU A 54 -22.35 2.04 -6.04
CA GLU A 54 -22.59 2.35 -7.45
C GLU A 54 -21.48 1.82 -8.36
N HIS A 55 -21.77 1.74 -9.66
CA HIS A 55 -20.76 1.45 -10.66
C HIS A 55 -19.80 2.65 -10.81
N ILE A 56 -18.51 2.40 -10.65
CA ILE A 56 -17.44 3.36 -10.90
C ILE A 56 -16.55 2.80 -12.00
N SER A 57 -16.52 3.48 -13.13
CA SER A 57 -15.71 3.02 -14.28
C SER A 57 -14.22 2.97 -13.92
N GLY A 58 -13.59 1.81 -14.12
CA GLY A 58 -12.20 1.56 -13.77
C GLY A 58 -11.96 1.05 -12.33
N ASP A 59 -12.98 1.00 -11.47
CA ASP A 59 -12.91 0.39 -10.15
C ASP A 59 -13.51 -1.03 -10.16
N ASN A 60 -12.67 -2.05 -10.18
CA ASN A 60 -13.09 -3.46 -10.16
C ASN A 60 -13.75 -3.90 -8.84
N HIS A 61 -13.72 -3.06 -7.81
CA HIS A 61 -14.39 -3.29 -6.52
C HIS A 61 -15.74 -2.54 -6.42
N SER A 62 -16.13 -1.82 -7.46
CA SER A 62 -17.46 -1.20 -7.57
C SER A 62 -18.47 -2.16 -8.20
N LEU A 63 -19.76 -1.79 -8.13
CA LEU A 63 -20.77 -2.57 -8.84
C LEU A 63 -20.48 -2.58 -10.35
N PRO A 64 -20.68 -3.71 -11.05
CA PRO A 64 -20.52 -3.75 -12.51
C PRO A 64 -21.63 -2.97 -13.25
N THR A 65 -22.77 -2.73 -12.59
CA THR A 65 -23.92 -1.97 -13.12
C THR A 65 -24.74 -1.32 -12.00
N ASN A 66 -25.49 -0.27 -12.34
CA ASN A 66 -26.34 0.44 -11.39
C ASN A 66 -27.81 -0.03 -11.39
N THR A 67 -28.19 -1.03 -12.20
CA THR A 67 -29.55 -1.56 -12.19
C THR A 67 -29.59 -2.94 -11.55
N ILE A 68 -30.16 -2.99 -10.34
CA ILE A 68 -30.21 -4.19 -9.48
C ILE A 68 -31.65 -4.65 -9.33
N LEU A 69 -31.93 -5.85 -9.82
CA LEU A 69 -33.28 -6.41 -9.91
C LEU A 69 -33.71 -7.17 -8.66
N CYS A 70 -32.77 -7.86 -8.02
CA CYS A 70 -33.04 -8.61 -6.79
C CYS A 70 -31.82 -8.61 -5.87
N LEU A 71 -32.09 -8.81 -4.57
CA LEU A 71 -31.09 -8.94 -3.51
C LEU A 71 -31.45 -10.14 -2.64
N HIS A 72 -30.44 -10.91 -2.23
CA HIS A 72 -30.58 -12.04 -1.33
C HIS A 72 -29.40 -12.08 -0.35
N SER A 73 -29.68 -12.27 0.93
CA SER A 73 -28.64 -12.54 1.95
C SER A 73 -28.59 -14.03 2.26
N ASP A 74 -27.39 -14.63 2.20
CA ASP A 74 -27.20 -16.03 2.56
C ASP A 74 -26.84 -16.20 4.05
N SER A 75 -26.89 -17.45 4.51
CA SER A 75 -26.54 -17.80 5.89
C SER A 75 -25.03 -17.69 6.19
N ALA A 76 -24.18 -17.62 5.18
CA ALA A 76 -22.74 -17.40 5.31
C ALA A 76 -22.36 -15.93 5.44
N GLY A 77 -23.34 -15.02 5.37
CA GLY A 77 -23.10 -13.59 5.52
C GLY A 77 -22.71 -12.86 4.25
N ASN A 78 -23.05 -13.41 3.09
CA ASN A 78 -22.88 -12.73 1.79
C ASN A 78 -24.20 -12.10 1.33
N ILE A 79 -24.08 -11.04 0.54
CA ILE A 79 -25.17 -10.48 -0.25
C ILE A 79 -25.00 -10.89 -1.70
N TRP A 80 -26.05 -11.40 -2.29
CA TRP A 80 -26.14 -11.72 -3.70
C TRP A 80 -27.10 -10.75 -4.39
N ALA A 81 -26.64 -10.15 -5.48
CA ALA A 81 -27.44 -9.22 -6.26
C ALA A 81 -27.61 -9.74 -7.69
N GLY A 82 -28.84 -9.83 -8.16
CA GLY A 82 -29.12 -10.07 -9.57
C GLY A 82 -29.24 -8.76 -10.33
N SER A 83 -28.48 -8.61 -11.39
CA SER A 83 -28.44 -7.40 -12.20
C SER A 83 -29.19 -7.54 -13.53
N LYS A 84 -29.47 -6.43 -14.18
CA LYS A 84 -30.20 -6.44 -15.47
C LYS A 84 -29.39 -7.02 -16.63
N ARG A 85 -28.04 -6.90 -16.59
CA ARG A 85 -27.19 -7.28 -17.76
C ARG A 85 -25.88 -7.97 -17.36
N GLU A 86 -25.46 -7.85 -16.12
CA GLU A 86 -24.15 -8.31 -15.64
C GLU A 86 -24.24 -9.60 -14.79
N GLY A 87 -25.39 -10.31 -14.88
CA GLY A 87 -25.59 -11.58 -14.18
C GLY A 87 -25.75 -11.44 -12.69
N VAL A 88 -25.11 -12.35 -11.94
CA VAL A 88 -25.17 -12.41 -10.48
C VAL A 88 -23.88 -11.86 -9.87
N ILE A 89 -24.04 -10.96 -8.91
CA ILE A 89 -22.97 -10.25 -8.23
C ILE A 89 -22.92 -10.74 -6.77
N ASN A 90 -21.76 -11.19 -6.31
CA ASN A 90 -21.51 -11.47 -4.89
C ASN A 90 -20.90 -10.24 -4.24
N ILE A 91 -21.54 -9.73 -3.18
CA ILE A 91 -21.11 -8.55 -2.44
C ILE A 91 -20.73 -8.99 -1.03
N ARG A 92 -19.51 -8.70 -0.63
CA ARG A 92 -19.00 -8.99 0.71
C ARG A 92 -18.06 -7.89 1.19
N GLU A 93 -17.98 -7.73 2.50
CA GLU A 93 -16.95 -6.87 3.09
C GLU A 93 -15.59 -7.52 2.89
N VAL A 94 -14.65 -6.73 2.42
CA VAL A 94 -13.23 -7.15 2.32
C VAL A 94 -12.40 -6.28 3.25
N SER A 95 -11.47 -6.91 3.94
CA SER A 95 -10.50 -6.21 4.80
C SER A 95 -9.20 -5.83 4.08
N MET A 96 -9.10 -6.23 2.80
CA MET A 96 -8.00 -5.92 1.89
C MET A 96 -8.57 -5.35 0.61
N ARG A 97 -8.00 -4.24 0.13
CA ARG A 97 -8.45 -3.59 -1.10
C ARG A 97 -7.29 -3.04 -1.91
N THR A 98 -7.30 -3.29 -3.21
CA THR A 98 -6.35 -2.68 -4.16
C THR A 98 -6.99 -1.48 -4.83
N TYR A 99 -6.39 -0.29 -4.65
CA TYR A 99 -6.76 0.93 -5.37
C TYR A 99 -5.89 1.07 -6.61
N THR A 100 -6.53 1.17 -7.76
CA THR A 100 -5.89 1.39 -9.07
C THR A 100 -6.08 2.83 -9.53
N ASN A 101 -5.57 3.18 -10.72
CA ASN A 101 -5.91 4.46 -11.32
C ASN A 101 -7.37 4.46 -11.79
N VAL A 102 -8.04 5.58 -11.58
CA VAL A 102 -9.41 5.81 -12.01
C VAL A 102 -9.47 6.86 -13.12
N VAL A 103 -10.58 6.87 -13.86
CA VAL A 103 -10.83 7.86 -14.88
C VAL A 103 -10.79 9.27 -14.27
N LEU A 104 -10.20 10.21 -14.97
CA LEU A 104 -10.09 11.62 -14.59
C LEU A 104 -11.43 12.18 -14.08
N GLY A 105 -11.41 12.79 -12.91
CA GLY A 105 -12.61 13.38 -12.27
C GLY A 105 -13.16 12.59 -11.09
N HIS A 106 -12.73 11.34 -10.87
CA HIS A 106 -13.09 10.58 -9.69
C HIS A 106 -11.99 10.62 -8.64
N ASN A 107 -12.39 10.78 -7.38
CA ASN A 107 -11.49 10.79 -6.23
C ASN A 107 -11.39 9.42 -5.52
N LYS A 108 -11.76 8.33 -6.19
CA LYS A 108 -11.79 6.97 -5.62
C LYS A 108 -10.60 6.09 -6.00
N GLY A 109 -9.57 6.65 -6.61
CA GLY A 109 -8.35 5.94 -6.97
C GLY A 109 -7.17 6.87 -7.27
N LEU A 110 -6.09 6.26 -7.72
CA LEU A 110 -4.82 6.94 -8.01
C LEU A 110 -4.88 7.74 -9.31
N SER A 111 -4.03 8.76 -9.45
CA SER A 111 -3.78 9.45 -10.72
C SER A 111 -3.00 8.58 -11.72
N GLN A 112 -2.21 7.62 -11.22
CA GLN A 112 -1.44 6.63 -11.99
C GLN A 112 -1.25 5.38 -11.14
N SER A 113 -1.35 4.19 -11.76
CA SER A 113 -1.31 2.91 -11.04
C SER A 113 0.02 2.62 -10.36
N THR A 114 1.14 2.93 -10.99
CA THR A 114 2.45 2.56 -10.46
C THR A 114 2.82 3.42 -9.26
N VAL A 115 2.82 2.81 -8.10
CA VAL A 115 3.18 3.44 -6.82
C VAL A 115 4.66 3.20 -6.55
N LEU A 116 5.43 4.26 -6.35
CA LEU A 116 6.88 4.19 -6.16
C LEU A 116 7.31 4.39 -4.71
N GLN A 117 6.58 5.21 -3.91
CA GLN A 117 6.90 5.45 -2.52
C GLN A 117 5.66 5.86 -1.73
N LEU A 118 5.67 5.57 -0.43
CA LEU A 118 4.63 5.92 0.53
C LEU A 118 5.24 6.70 1.69
N TYR A 119 4.51 7.70 2.17
CA TYR A 119 4.86 8.44 3.37
C TYR A 119 3.60 8.78 4.17
N GLN A 120 3.67 8.58 5.48
CA GLN A 120 2.64 8.99 6.43
C GLN A 120 3.27 9.81 7.55
N GLU A 121 2.63 10.91 7.90
CA GLU A 121 3.06 11.69 9.05
C GLU A 121 2.66 10.98 10.34
N PRO A 122 3.51 11.03 11.39
CA PRO A 122 3.26 10.29 12.63
C PRO A 122 1.92 10.63 13.32
N ALA A 123 1.42 11.86 13.13
CA ALA A 123 0.17 12.34 13.73
C ALA A 123 -1.03 12.34 12.77
N SER A 124 -0.88 11.83 11.55
CA SER A 124 -1.91 11.84 10.53
C SER A 124 -2.26 10.43 10.07
N GLU A 125 -3.51 10.21 9.70
CA GLU A 125 -3.94 9.00 9.01
C GLU A 125 -3.79 9.11 7.49
N GLU A 126 -3.61 10.33 6.98
CA GLU A 126 -3.45 10.58 5.56
C GLU A 126 -2.14 9.99 5.03
N LEU A 127 -2.22 9.31 3.90
CA LEU A 127 -1.08 8.68 3.24
C LEU A 127 -0.70 9.49 1.99
N TRP A 128 0.55 9.90 1.92
CA TRP A 128 1.14 10.53 0.75
C TRP A 128 1.76 9.47 -0.14
N ILE A 129 1.47 9.56 -1.43
CA ILE A 129 1.80 8.53 -2.43
C ILE A 129 2.52 9.17 -3.59
N ALA A 130 3.73 8.71 -3.85
CA ALA A 130 4.52 9.07 -5.01
C ALA A 130 4.32 8.05 -6.14
N THR A 131 4.05 8.51 -7.37
CA THR A 131 3.72 7.64 -8.50
C THR A 131 4.61 7.87 -9.71
N ASP A 132 4.62 6.90 -10.64
CA ASP A 132 5.38 6.98 -11.89
C ASP A 132 4.58 7.76 -12.95
N GLY A 133 4.82 9.05 -13.04
CA GLY A 133 4.18 9.96 -14.01
C GLY A 133 2.86 10.60 -13.57
N GLY A 134 2.19 10.07 -12.54
CA GLY A 134 0.98 10.68 -11.95
C GLY A 134 1.29 11.67 -10.83
N GLY A 135 2.57 11.91 -10.53
CA GLY A 135 3.00 12.86 -9.51
C GLY A 135 2.67 12.39 -8.08
N ILE A 136 2.18 13.31 -7.27
CA ILE A 136 1.83 13.08 -5.87
C ILE A 136 0.32 12.91 -5.73
N ASN A 137 -0.07 11.93 -4.91
CA ASN A 137 -1.44 11.71 -4.46
C ASN A 137 -1.48 11.75 -2.93
N LYS A 138 -2.63 12.09 -2.37
CA LYS A 138 -2.91 11.95 -0.95
C LYS A 138 -4.13 11.07 -0.78
N PHE A 139 -4.02 9.96 -0.07
CA PHE A 139 -5.11 9.07 0.29
C PHE A 139 -5.63 9.42 1.68
N ILE A 140 -6.95 9.50 1.82
CA ILE A 140 -7.67 9.78 3.05
C ILE A 140 -8.43 8.51 3.45
N PRO A 141 -7.90 7.69 4.38
CA PRO A 141 -8.48 6.39 4.71
C PRO A 141 -9.91 6.45 5.24
N SER A 142 -10.26 7.47 6.01
CA SER A 142 -11.59 7.61 6.63
C SER A 142 -12.75 7.76 5.63
N THR A 143 -12.47 8.27 4.44
CA THR A 143 -13.43 8.47 3.35
C THR A 143 -13.13 7.63 2.12
N GLU A 144 -12.01 6.91 2.13
CA GLU A 144 -11.45 6.16 0.98
C GLU A 144 -11.35 7.03 -0.29
N THR A 145 -10.88 8.27 -0.12
CA THR A 145 -10.77 9.23 -1.22
C THR A 145 -9.33 9.65 -1.47
N PHE A 146 -9.06 10.05 -2.69
CA PHE A 146 -7.76 10.53 -3.15
C PHE A 146 -7.83 12.01 -3.53
N VAL A 147 -6.77 12.75 -3.17
CA VAL A 147 -6.52 14.09 -3.67
C VAL A 147 -5.32 14.01 -4.61
N HIS A 148 -5.49 14.52 -5.83
CA HIS A 148 -4.46 14.54 -6.86
C HIS A 148 -3.85 15.94 -6.96
N TYR A 149 -2.56 16.01 -7.27
CA TYR A 149 -1.83 17.27 -7.37
C TYR A 149 -1.26 17.48 -8.79
N PRO A 150 -2.04 18.11 -9.70
CA PRO A 150 -1.72 18.23 -11.13
C PRO A 150 -0.39 18.89 -11.44
N ASP A 151 0.07 19.86 -10.61
CA ASP A 151 1.38 20.54 -10.79
C ASP A 151 2.58 19.57 -10.68
N THR A 152 2.33 18.33 -10.26
CA THR A 152 3.34 17.26 -10.16
C THR A 152 3.22 16.19 -11.25
N TRP A 153 2.22 16.27 -12.12
CA TRP A 153 2.02 15.30 -13.20
C TRP A 153 3.14 15.34 -14.23
N GLY A 154 3.39 14.20 -14.85
CA GLY A 154 4.50 14.00 -15.78
C GLY A 154 5.85 13.79 -15.10
N ASP A 155 5.90 13.85 -13.76
CA ASP A 155 7.09 13.52 -12.99
C ASP A 155 7.03 12.09 -12.44
N LYS A 156 8.13 11.38 -12.61
CA LYS A 156 8.36 10.11 -11.91
C LYS A 156 8.85 10.44 -10.50
N MET A 157 7.88 10.52 -9.56
CA MET A 157 8.19 10.79 -8.16
C MET A 157 8.69 9.53 -7.48
N VAL A 158 9.98 9.49 -7.13
CA VAL A 158 10.63 8.26 -6.63
C VAL A 158 10.72 8.20 -5.12
N SER A 159 10.69 9.35 -4.43
CA SER A 159 10.67 9.37 -2.97
C SER A 159 9.95 10.59 -2.41
N ILE A 160 9.41 10.42 -1.21
CA ILE A 160 8.63 11.43 -0.50
C ILE A 160 8.83 11.28 1.02
N THR A 161 9.09 12.38 1.72
CA THR A 161 9.22 12.42 3.17
C THR A 161 8.78 13.77 3.75
N GLY A 162 8.52 13.83 5.06
CA GLY A 162 8.19 15.09 5.73
C GLY A 162 9.36 16.06 5.73
N PHE A 163 9.09 17.34 5.48
CA PHE A 163 10.08 18.41 5.52
C PHE A 163 9.82 19.42 6.63
N THR A 164 8.69 20.11 6.54
CA THR A 164 8.14 20.98 7.59
C THR A 164 6.70 20.56 7.87
N PRO A 165 6.01 21.12 8.89
CA PRO A 165 4.59 20.79 9.09
C PRO A 165 3.70 20.99 7.87
N ASN A 166 4.04 21.96 7.00
CA ASN A 166 3.26 22.32 5.80
C ASN A 166 3.91 21.85 4.48
N GLU A 167 5.08 21.22 4.52
CA GLU A 167 5.84 20.88 3.31
C GLU A 167 6.38 19.45 3.38
N LEU A 168 6.51 18.85 2.21
CA LEU A 168 7.19 17.58 1.99
C LEU A 168 8.48 17.82 1.19
N LEU A 169 9.48 16.99 1.40
CA LEU A 169 10.63 16.87 0.52
C LEU A 169 10.38 15.69 -0.41
N VAL A 170 10.52 15.92 -1.71
CA VAL A 170 10.23 14.92 -2.74
C VAL A 170 11.37 14.85 -3.73
N SER A 171 11.67 13.66 -4.23
CA SER A 171 12.62 13.49 -5.32
C SER A 171 11.93 13.00 -6.58
N ALA A 172 12.28 13.58 -7.72
CA ALA A 172 11.82 13.18 -9.03
C ALA A 172 13.00 12.65 -9.86
N PHE A 173 12.79 11.49 -10.48
CA PHE A 173 13.84 10.83 -11.29
C PHE A 173 14.41 11.76 -12.34
N SER A 174 15.73 11.89 -12.39
CA SER A 174 16.51 12.76 -13.29
C SER A 174 16.19 14.26 -13.24
N LYS A 175 15.23 14.70 -12.38
CA LYS A 175 14.84 16.12 -12.26
C LYS A 175 15.33 16.77 -10.97
N GLY A 176 15.64 15.98 -9.95
CA GLY A 176 16.21 16.47 -8.69
C GLY A 176 15.27 16.37 -7.50
N ILE A 177 15.61 17.17 -6.47
CA ILE A 177 14.87 17.22 -5.22
C ILE A 177 14.07 18.51 -5.16
N PHE A 178 12.82 18.42 -4.68
CA PHE A 178 11.87 19.54 -4.60
C PHE A 178 11.25 19.62 -3.21
N ILE A 179 10.86 20.82 -2.84
CA ILE A 179 9.98 21.08 -1.72
C ILE A 179 8.57 21.21 -2.27
N PHE A 180 7.65 20.41 -1.73
CA PHE A 180 6.24 20.39 -2.11
C PHE A 180 5.40 21.00 -0.99
N ASP A 181 4.62 22.02 -1.30
CA ASP A 181 3.70 22.68 -0.38
C ASP A 181 2.35 21.93 -0.35
N LYS A 182 1.97 21.41 0.82
CA LYS A 182 0.78 20.60 1.02
C LYS A 182 -0.54 21.35 0.80
N LYS A 183 -0.53 22.67 1.03
CA LYS A 183 -1.72 23.51 0.92
C LYS A 183 -1.98 23.93 -0.50
N THR A 184 -0.94 24.37 -1.21
CA THR A 184 -1.08 24.86 -2.57
C THR A 184 -0.91 23.80 -3.64
N GLY A 185 -0.32 22.64 -3.30
CA GLY A 185 0.01 21.56 -4.23
C GLY A 185 1.17 21.88 -5.17
N LYS A 186 1.87 23.00 -4.95
CA LYS A 186 2.98 23.46 -5.80
C LYS A 186 4.32 22.93 -5.31
N LYS A 187 5.23 22.70 -6.24
CA LYS A 187 6.62 22.33 -5.94
C LYS A 187 7.58 23.44 -6.34
N ARG A 188 8.69 23.52 -5.61
CA ARG A 188 9.85 24.41 -5.90
C ARG A 188 11.14 23.63 -5.74
N PRO A 189 12.21 23.97 -6.48
CA PRO A 189 13.50 23.30 -6.32
C PRO A 189 14.04 23.37 -4.88
N PHE A 190 14.63 22.28 -4.42
CA PHE A 190 15.43 22.27 -3.20
C PHE A 190 16.80 22.83 -3.52
N ALA A 191 17.03 24.10 -3.15
CA ALA A 191 18.18 24.90 -3.60
C ALA A 191 19.51 24.53 -2.91
N ILE A 192 19.47 23.68 -1.88
CA ILE A 192 20.67 23.35 -1.09
C ILE A 192 21.21 22.02 -1.60
N MET A 193 22.06 22.07 -2.61
CA MET A 193 22.73 20.90 -3.16
C MET A 193 24.24 21.14 -3.29
N SER A 194 25.04 20.10 -3.02
CA SER A 194 26.45 20.11 -3.37
C SER A 194 26.63 19.79 -4.85
N PRO A 195 27.72 20.27 -5.50
CA PRO A 195 28.01 19.92 -6.89
C PRO A 195 28.07 18.40 -7.16
N SER A 196 28.58 17.63 -6.21
CA SER A 196 28.63 16.17 -6.32
C SER A 196 27.24 15.52 -6.27
N LEU A 197 26.36 16.01 -5.41
CA LEU A 197 24.98 15.53 -5.35
C LEU A 197 24.21 15.89 -6.62
N GLU A 198 24.39 17.12 -7.11
CA GLU A 198 23.77 17.57 -8.35
C GLU A 198 24.25 16.75 -9.55
N HIS A 199 25.55 16.46 -9.62
CA HIS A 199 26.12 15.59 -10.64
C HIS A 199 25.52 14.17 -10.54
N HIS A 200 25.41 13.61 -9.32
CA HIS A 200 24.79 12.30 -9.10
C HIS A 200 23.34 12.27 -9.62
N ILE A 201 22.53 13.26 -9.26
CA ILE A 201 21.14 13.39 -9.72
C ILE A 201 21.03 13.37 -11.25
N ARG A 202 21.91 14.13 -11.93
CA ARG A 202 21.82 14.33 -13.40
C ARG A 202 22.37 13.16 -14.21
N TYR A 203 23.41 12.47 -13.70
CA TYR A 203 24.20 11.56 -14.53
C TYR A 203 24.30 10.13 -14.03
N SER A 204 23.93 9.84 -12.79
CA SER A 204 24.00 8.45 -12.28
C SER A 204 22.93 7.54 -12.87
N GLY A 205 21.81 8.07 -13.35
CA GLY A 205 20.63 7.28 -13.73
C GLY A 205 19.99 6.54 -12.57
N GLN A 206 20.39 6.84 -11.33
CA GLN A 206 19.85 6.21 -10.15
C GLN A 206 18.81 7.12 -9.47
N PRO A 207 17.69 6.56 -9.00
CA PRO A 207 16.76 7.30 -8.16
C PRO A 207 17.40 7.63 -6.81
N ILE A 208 16.88 8.66 -6.14
CA ILE A 208 17.35 9.09 -4.82
C ILE A 208 16.22 8.92 -3.83
N ASN A 209 16.44 8.10 -2.82
CA ASN A 209 15.54 7.98 -1.69
C ASN A 209 15.85 9.03 -0.63
N LEU A 210 14.79 9.48 0.03
CA LEU A 210 14.81 10.45 1.11
C LEU A 210 14.30 9.77 2.38
N TYR A 211 15.03 9.91 3.46
CA TYR A 211 14.65 9.31 4.74
C TYR A 211 14.80 10.30 5.89
N ARG A 212 13.71 10.59 6.60
CA ARG A 212 13.77 11.42 7.80
C ARG A 212 14.15 10.58 9.01
N ASP A 213 15.38 10.73 9.50
CA ASP A 213 15.92 9.96 10.63
C ASP A 213 15.64 10.60 11.98
N THR A 214 15.51 11.93 12.02
CA THR A 214 15.12 12.70 13.22
C THR A 214 14.26 13.91 12.81
N PRO A 215 13.60 14.58 13.77
CA PRO A 215 12.88 15.83 13.47
C PRO A 215 13.75 16.90 12.80
N ASN A 216 15.06 16.91 13.04
CA ASN A 216 15.99 17.92 12.56
C ASN A 216 16.93 17.42 11.46
N SER A 217 16.74 16.21 10.94
CA SER A 217 17.69 15.60 9.99
C SER A 217 17.00 14.72 8.97
N ILE A 218 17.40 14.90 7.71
CA ILE A 218 16.96 14.08 6.57
C ILE A 218 18.19 13.51 5.88
N LEU A 219 18.20 12.20 5.67
CA LEU A 219 19.17 11.51 4.84
C LEU A 219 18.74 11.56 3.37
N ILE A 220 19.65 11.95 2.51
CA ILE A 220 19.55 11.88 1.07
C ILE A 220 20.37 10.67 0.65
N LEU A 221 19.70 9.57 0.32
CA LEU A 221 20.28 8.26 0.09
C LEU A 221 20.82 8.16 -1.35
N SER A 222 21.95 8.82 -1.58
CA SER A 222 22.74 8.83 -2.82
C SER A 222 24.07 8.09 -2.60
N SER A 223 24.94 8.09 -3.59
CA SER A 223 26.29 7.51 -3.49
C SER A 223 27.36 8.61 -3.72
N PRO A 224 27.99 9.15 -2.67
CA PRO A 224 27.80 8.89 -1.24
C PRO A 224 26.49 9.48 -0.71
N PRO A 225 25.97 9.02 0.45
CA PRO A 225 24.81 9.62 1.08
C PRO A 225 25.13 10.97 1.72
N TYR A 226 24.11 11.82 1.84
CA TYR A 226 24.21 13.14 2.48
C TYR A 226 23.21 13.24 3.62
N ARG A 227 23.54 14.08 4.60
CA ARG A 227 22.66 14.49 5.70
C ARG A 227 22.31 15.97 5.56
N TYR A 228 21.02 16.26 5.50
CA TYR A 228 20.52 17.63 5.56
C TYR A 228 20.02 17.94 6.97
N HIS A 229 20.60 18.96 7.60
CA HIS A 229 20.20 19.46 8.91
C HIS A 229 19.17 20.58 8.74
N THR A 230 17.93 20.33 9.13
CA THR A 230 16.82 21.29 8.89
C THR A 230 16.95 22.56 9.70
N SER A 231 17.56 22.51 10.91
CA SER A 231 17.77 23.67 11.79
C SER A 231 18.85 24.62 11.28
N THR A 232 19.97 24.10 10.79
CA THR A 232 21.10 24.87 10.27
C THR A 232 21.05 25.10 8.76
N ARG A 233 20.16 24.38 8.08
CA ARG A 233 20.05 24.34 6.60
C ARG A 233 21.34 23.92 5.90
N GLN A 234 22.16 23.11 6.57
CA GLN A 234 23.42 22.61 6.04
C GLN A 234 23.28 21.20 5.48
N LEU A 235 23.94 20.95 4.37
CA LEU A 235 24.08 19.65 3.74
C LEU A 235 25.51 19.17 3.91
N THR A 236 25.66 18.02 4.56
CA THR A 236 26.98 17.41 4.82
C THR A 236 27.03 15.99 4.24
N PRO A 237 28.13 15.57 3.61
CA PRO A 237 28.28 14.17 3.23
C PRO A 237 28.36 13.29 4.48
N VAL A 238 27.72 12.11 4.42
CA VAL A 238 27.84 11.10 5.46
C VAL A 238 29.08 10.26 5.18
N PRO A 239 30.07 10.20 6.11
CA PRO A 239 31.27 9.43 5.90
C PRO A 239 30.96 7.93 5.68
N CYS A 240 31.69 7.31 4.76
CA CYS A 240 31.64 5.90 4.52
C CYS A 240 32.99 5.25 4.83
N ALA A 241 32.99 4.06 5.43
CA ALA A 241 34.21 3.26 5.58
C ALA A 241 34.84 2.94 4.21
N LYS A 242 36.16 2.73 4.17
CA LYS A 242 36.93 2.61 2.90
C LYS A 242 36.42 1.49 1.99
N GLU A 243 35.90 0.42 2.57
CA GLU A 243 35.36 -0.74 1.87
C GLU A 243 33.96 -0.52 1.30
N VAL A 244 33.25 0.52 1.76
CA VAL A 244 31.87 0.79 1.32
C VAL A 244 31.86 1.35 -0.10
N LYS A 245 31.23 0.59 -0.98
CA LYS A 245 30.95 0.98 -2.37
C LYS A 245 29.48 0.74 -2.63
N ILE A 246 28.67 1.76 -2.48
CA ILE A 246 27.22 1.70 -2.73
C ILE A 246 26.99 1.50 -4.23
N LYS A 247 26.24 0.45 -4.58
CA LYS A 247 25.94 0.06 -5.95
C LYS A 247 24.43 0.03 -6.16
N GLY A 248 23.91 1.00 -6.89
CA GLY A 248 22.48 1.09 -7.17
C GLY A 248 21.71 1.94 -6.16
N LEU A 249 20.41 1.68 -6.06
CA LEU A 249 19.51 2.41 -5.15
C LEU A 249 19.81 2.05 -3.69
N LEU A 250 20.03 3.07 -2.88
CA LEU A 250 20.16 2.94 -1.44
C LEU A 250 18.80 3.17 -0.77
N SER A 251 18.36 2.21 0.02
CA SER A 251 17.05 2.17 0.67
C SER A 251 17.18 2.10 2.18
N SER A 252 16.17 2.62 2.91
CA SER A 252 16.11 2.49 4.37
C SER A 252 15.38 1.21 4.75
N ILE A 253 15.95 0.44 5.68
CA ILE A 253 15.32 -0.77 6.25
C ILE A 253 14.59 -0.44 7.55
N GLY A 254 15.18 0.41 8.39
CA GLY A 254 14.72 0.74 9.72
C GLY A 254 15.87 1.21 10.62
N TYR A 255 15.60 1.32 11.89
CA TYR A 255 16.58 1.80 12.86
C TYR A 255 16.40 1.14 14.23
N ASP A 256 17.45 1.25 15.06
CA ASP A 256 17.38 1.04 16.49
C ASP A 256 18.05 2.21 17.22
N SER A 257 18.25 2.08 18.54
CA SER A 257 18.90 3.12 19.35
C SER A 257 20.35 3.42 18.94
N THR A 258 21.01 2.49 18.25
CA THR A 258 22.44 2.57 17.93
C THR A 258 22.74 2.90 16.48
N ALA A 259 21.83 2.56 15.56
CA ALA A 259 22.07 2.64 14.12
C ALA A 259 20.82 2.84 13.30
N ILE A 260 21.03 3.30 12.06
CA ILE A 260 20.09 3.22 10.96
C ILE A 260 20.61 2.14 10.00
N TYR A 261 19.73 1.27 9.55
CA TYR A 261 20.07 0.22 8.60
C TYR A 261 19.57 0.61 7.22
N LEU A 262 20.46 0.41 6.24
CA LEU A 262 20.24 0.73 4.84
C LEU A 262 20.59 -0.49 4.00
N ASN A 263 20.07 -0.60 2.78
CA ASN A 263 20.53 -1.61 1.83
C ASN A 263 20.66 -1.06 0.42
N ASP A 264 21.58 -1.63 -0.33
CA ASP A 264 21.57 -1.67 -1.79
C ASP A 264 21.30 -3.11 -2.26
N PRO A 265 21.33 -3.42 -3.57
CA PRO A 265 21.09 -4.78 -4.04
C PRO A 265 22.10 -5.84 -3.55
N TYR A 266 23.22 -5.45 -2.99
CA TYR A 266 24.33 -6.37 -2.63
C TYR A 266 24.60 -6.44 -1.14
N ASN A 267 24.31 -5.35 -0.40
CA ASN A 267 24.73 -5.22 0.98
C ASN A 267 23.62 -4.66 1.86
N ILE A 268 23.66 -5.03 3.12
CA ILE A 268 23.07 -4.29 4.22
C ILE A 268 24.16 -3.44 4.84
N TYR A 269 23.88 -2.16 5.03
CA TYR A 269 24.76 -1.20 5.66
C TYR A 269 24.23 -0.80 7.02
N ARG A 270 25.15 -0.44 7.91
CA ARG A 270 24.87 0.14 9.20
C ARG A 270 25.42 1.57 9.25
N LEU A 271 24.54 2.54 9.40
CA LEU A 271 24.93 3.91 9.74
C LEU A 271 24.95 4.04 11.25
N ASP A 272 26.15 4.02 11.84
CA ASP A 272 26.34 4.15 13.28
C ASP A 272 25.97 5.56 13.74
N ARG A 273 25.05 5.69 14.71
CA ARG A 273 24.56 7.00 15.18
C ARG A 273 25.57 7.79 15.98
N LYS A 274 26.58 7.13 16.58
CA LYS A 274 27.64 7.80 17.36
C LYS A 274 28.80 8.26 16.49
N LYS A 275 29.22 7.39 15.55
CA LYS A 275 30.34 7.68 14.64
C LYS A 275 29.92 8.47 13.43
N ASP A 276 28.61 8.53 13.13
CA ASP A 276 28.02 9.08 11.92
C ASP A 276 28.70 8.55 10.64
N THR A 277 28.95 7.23 10.59
CA THR A 277 29.71 6.58 9.52
C THR A 277 28.95 5.35 9.03
N VAL A 278 28.88 5.19 7.70
CA VAL A 278 28.31 4.01 7.04
C VAL A 278 29.37 2.90 6.95
N GLU A 279 29.01 1.71 7.39
CA GLU A 279 29.83 0.50 7.30
C GLU A 279 29.04 -0.66 6.69
N ILE A 280 29.70 -1.65 6.07
CA ILE A 280 29.05 -2.87 5.60
C ILE A 280 28.67 -3.71 6.83
N PHE A 281 27.39 -4.05 6.94
CA PHE A 281 26.88 -4.88 8.02
C PHE A 281 26.75 -6.35 7.61
N ALA A 282 26.25 -6.59 6.40
CA ALA A 282 26.17 -7.91 5.80
C ALA A 282 26.17 -7.81 4.26
N SER A 283 26.70 -8.81 3.58
CA SER A 283 26.72 -8.87 2.12
C SER A 283 25.94 -10.07 1.62
N ALA A 284 25.25 -9.91 0.49
CA ALA A 284 24.46 -10.96 -0.14
C ALA A 284 25.31 -12.20 -0.44
N PRO A 285 24.96 -13.38 0.06
CA PRO A 285 25.75 -14.60 -0.20
C PRO A 285 25.61 -15.04 -1.67
N GLN A 286 24.43 -14.83 -2.26
CA GLN A 286 24.11 -15.15 -3.66
C GLN A 286 22.93 -14.32 -4.15
N GLY A 287 22.99 -13.83 -5.40
CA GLY A 287 21.93 -13.06 -6.00
C GLY A 287 21.88 -11.60 -5.52
N PHE A 288 20.70 -10.99 -5.62
CA PHE A 288 20.47 -9.60 -5.27
C PHE A 288 19.39 -9.49 -4.22
N PHE A 289 19.51 -8.48 -3.37
CA PHE A 289 18.45 -8.06 -2.46
C PHE A 289 17.48 -7.15 -3.23
N ASN A 290 16.24 -7.58 -3.38
CA ASN A 290 15.17 -6.73 -3.90
C ASN A 290 14.66 -5.79 -2.81
N ALA A 291 14.39 -6.35 -1.63
CA ALA A 291 13.95 -5.59 -0.47
C ALA A 291 14.41 -6.23 0.84
N VAL A 292 14.57 -5.43 1.86
CA VAL A 292 14.92 -5.90 3.21
C VAL A 292 13.98 -5.26 4.24
N SER A 293 13.54 -6.04 5.22
CA SER A 293 12.78 -5.57 6.38
C SER A 293 13.38 -6.17 7.65
N ARG A 294 13.34 -5.44 8.75
CA ARG A 294 13.83 -5.89 10.06
C ARG A 294 12.66 -6.06 11.00
N ASP A 295 12.59 -7.18 11.71
CA ASP A 295 11.58 -7.40 12.74
C ASP A 295 12.01 -6.86 14.11
N ASP A 296 11.13 -6.91 15.09
CA ASP A 296 11.33 -6.45 16.47
C ASP A 296 12.37 -7.29 17.24
N LYS A 297 12.64 -8.51 16.78
CA LYS A 297 13.69 -9.39 17.34
C LYS A 297 15.05 -9.11 16.73
N GLY A 298 15.14 -8.17 15.78
CA GLY A 298 16.39 -7.79 15.12
C GLY A 298 16.79 -8.68 13.95
N VAL A 299 15.96 -9.64 13.56
CA VAL A 299 16.20 -10.48 12.38
C VAL A 299 15.87 -9.69 11.12
N PHE A 300 16.74 -9.77 10.13
CA PHE A 300 16.51 -9.17 8.81
C PHE A 300 15.86 -10.19 7.89
N TRP A 301 14.72 -9.83 7.35
CA TRP A 301 13.97 -10.59 6.34
C TRP A 301 14.29 -10.00 4.97
N ILE A 302 14.67 -10.85 4.03
CA ILE A 302 15.26 -10.43 2.77
C ILE A 302 14.50 -11.05 1.61
N ALA A 303 13.87 -10.19 0.83
CA ALA A 303 13.33 -10.50 -0.47
C ALA A 303 14.48 -10.50 -1.49
N GLY A 304 14.66 -11.58 -2.20
CA GLY A 304 15.76 -11.69 -3.15
C GLY A 304 15.39 -12.43 -4.44
N THR A 305 16.25 -12.34 -5.44
CA THR A 305 16.05 -12.98 -6.74
C THR A 305 16.07 -14.51 -6.70
N ARG A 306 16.40 -15.10 -5.56
CA ARG A 306 16.42 -16.56 -5.35
C ARG A 306 15.56 -17.01 -4.17
N GLY A 307 14.60 -16.19 -3.76
CA GLY A 307 13.64 -16.53 -2.71
C GLY A 307 13.68 -15.61 -1.50
N LEU A 308 13.10 -16.08 -0.42
CA LEU A 308 13.06 -15.41 0.87
C LEU A 308 14.17 -15.93 1.78
N TYR A 309 14.87 -15.00 2.43
CA TYR A 309 15.94 -15.32 3.36
C TYR A 309 15.75 -14.57 4.69
N THR A 310 16.36 -15.10 5.74
CA THR A 310 16.61 -14.39 6.99
C THR A 310 18.11 -14.20 7.18
N TYR A 311 18.47 -13.09 7.83
CA TYR A 311 19.82 -12.86 8.34
C TYR A 311 19.75 -12.58 9.84
N HIS A 312 20.51 -13.37 10.58
CA HIS A 312 20.59 -13.31 12.05
C HIS A 312 21.89 -12.61 12.44
N PRO A 313 21.86 -11.38 12.96
CA PRO A 313 23.07 -10.62 13.30
C PRO A 313 23.99 -11.32 14.32
N ASP A 314 23.41 -11.98 15.33
CA ASP A 314 24.16 -12.65 16.40
C ASP A 314 25.02 -13.80 15.90
N THR A 315 24.49 -14.56 14.95
CA THR A 315 25.20 -15.71 14.33
C THR A 315 25.88 -15.35 13.03
N ARG A 316 25.56 -14.18 12.45
CA ARG A 316 26.01 -13.74 11.11
C ARG A 316 25.66 -14.72 10.00
N LYS A 317 24.54 -15.44 10.13
CA LYS A 317 24.11 -16.46 9.15
C LYS A 317 22.93 -15.97 8.33
N PHE A 318 22.99 -16.30 7.05
CA PHE A 318 21.84 -16.24 6.14
C PHE A 318 21.19 -17.61 6.10
N GLU A 319 19.87 -17.65 6.20
CA GLU A 319 19.07 -18.87 6.10
C GLU A 319 17.97 -18.66 5.05
N ARG A 320 17.87 -19.59 4.10
CA ARG A 320 16.80 -19.56 3.11
C ARG A 320 15.54 -20.17 3.69
N ILE A 321 14.40 -19.53 3.53
CA ILE A 321 13.09 -20.11 3.86
C ILE A 321 12.68 -21.05 2.73
N PRO A 322 12.62 -22.37 2.96
CA PRO A 322 12.31 -23.33 1.91
C PRO A 322 10.83 -23.23 1.52
N THR A 323 10.57 -23.07 0.22
CA THR A 323 9.23 -23.05 -0.34
C THR A 323 9.25 -23.37 -1.83
N THR A 324 8.14 -23.90 -2.33
CA THR A 324 7.85 -24.10 -3.75
C THR A 324 6.81 -23.11 -4.28
N LEU A 325 6.33 -22.18 -3.42
CA LEU A 325 5.25 -21.23 -3.76
C LEU A 325 5.73 -20.10 -4.67
N PHE A 326 7.01 -19.77 -4.60
CA PHE A 326 7.65 -18.71 -5.39
C PHE A 326 9.16 -18.94 -5.51
N ASN A 327 9.75 -18.41 -6.58
CA ASN A 327 11.18 -18.44 -6.81
C ASN A 327 11.85 -17.10 -6.51
N GLU A 328 11.22 -16.01 -6.90
CA GLU A 328 11.67 -14.65 -6.66
C GLU A 328 10.70 -13.92 -5.73
N VAL A 329 11.24 -13.09 -4.87
CA VAL A 329 10.47 -12.25 -3.96
C VAL A 329 10.81 -10.78 -4.24
N ASN A 330 9.79 -9.97 -4.53
CA ASN A 330 9.98 -8.58 -4.90
C ASN A 330 10.04 -7.66 -3.67
N THR A 331 9.20 -7.93 -2.67
CA THR A 331 9.13 -7.11 -1.47
C THR A 331 8.81 -7.93 -0.22
N VAL A 332 9.25 -7.42 0.93
CA VAL A 332 9.03 -8.03 2.25
C VAL A 332 8.80 -6.93 3.29
N LEU A 333 7.85 -7.13 4.20
CA LEU A 333 7.52 -6.21 5.27
C LEU A 333 7.18 -6.98 6.55
N CYS A 334 7.88 -6.70 7.64
CA CYS A 334 7.60 -7.27 8.97
C CYS A 334 6.61 -6.39 9.72
N ASP A 335 5.55 -6.96 10.29
CA ASP A 335 4.52 -6.19 11.01
C ASP A 335 4.75 -6.12 12.54
N ASN A 336 5.84 -6.70 13.03
CA ASN A 336 6.18 -6.79 14.45
C ASN A 336 5.10 -7.46 15.32
N LYS A 337 4.18 -8.19 14.68
CA LYS A 337 3.13 -9.02 15.30
C LYS A 337 3.26 -10.51 14.91
N GLY A 338 4.44 -10.91 14.47
CA GLY A 338 4.74 -12.28 14.06
C GLY A 338 4.34 -12.63 12.62
N LYS A 339 4.03 -11.63 11.79
CA LYS A 339 3.71 -11.84 10.38
C LYS A 339 4.72 -11.13 9.48
N VAL A 340 5.11 -11.82 8.43
CA VAL A 340 5.98 -11.27 7.38
C VAL A 340 5.20 -11.26 6.08
N TRP A 341 4.93 -10.07 5.57
CA TRP A 341 4.17 -9.80 4.36
C TRP A 341 5.10 -9.82 3.17
N ILE A 342 4.74 -10.57 2.11
CA ILE A 342 5.65 -10.93 1.03
C ILE A 342 4.92 -10.74 -0.29
N GLY A 343 5.46 -9.88 -1.16
CA GLY A 343 5.00 -9.72 -2.54
C GLY A 343 5.84 -10.57 -3.49
N ALA A 344 5.22 -11.58 -4.10
CA ALA A 344 5.86 -12.48 -5.05
C ALA A 344 4.82 -13.03 -6.04
N GLU A 345 5.22 -13.38 -7.27
CA GLU A 345 4.35 -14.03 -8.28
C GLU A 345 2.99 -13.31 -8.47
N GLN A 346 3.00 -11.97 -8.40
CA GLN A 346 1.80 -11.10 -8.47
C GLN A 346 0.76 -11.37 -7.37
N LYS A 347 1.14 -12.04 -6.29
CA LYS A 347 0.31 -12.39 -5.14
C LYS A 347 0.87 -11.83 -3.86
N LEU A 348 0.02 -11.81 -2.83
CA LEU A 348 0.41 -11.52 -1.46
C LEU A 348 0.51 -12.82 -0.69
N PHE A 349 1.69 -13.10 -0.15
CA PHE A 349 1.94 -14.19 0.79
C PHE A 349 2.20 -13.61 2.18
N ILE A 350 1.86 -14.37 3.20
CA ILE A 350 2.16 -14.03 4.59
C ILE A 350 2.83 -15.25 5.22
N TRP A 351 4.02 -15.03 5.76
CA TRP A 351 4.67 -16.02 6.60
C TRP A 351 4.28 -15.78 8.04
N LEU A 352 3.69 -16.79 8.67
CA LEU A 352 3.36 -16.80 10.09
C LEU A 352 4.54 -17.38 10.86
N THR A 353 5.22 -16.55 11.67
CA THR A 353 6.49 -16.93 12.31
C THR A 353 6.33 -17.93 13.43
N ASP A 354 5.15 -18.00 14.07
CA ASP A 354 4.78 -18.93 15.14
C ASP A 354 4.55 -20.34 14.62
N THR A 355 3.75 -20.48 13.57
CA THR A 355 3.38 -21.77 12.96
C THR A 355 4.30 -22.19 11.82
N LYS A 356 5.21 -21.33 11.40
CA LYS A 356 6.15 -21.54 10.27
C LYS A 356 5.42 -21.99 9.00
N ARG A 357 4.31 -21.34 8.66
CA ARG A 357 3.52 -21.64 7.47
C ARG A 357 3.26 -20.39 6.62
N PHE A 358 3.05 -20.60 5.33
CA PHE A 358 2.58 -19.58 4.42
C PHE A 358 1.05 -19.57 4.34
N VAL A 359 0.48 -18.37 4.30
CA VAL A 359 -0.89 -18.10 3.86
C VAL A 359 -0.79 -17.18 2.66
N TRP A 360 -1.69 -17.28 1.69
CA TRP A 360 -1.70 -16.38 0.55
C TRP A 360 -3.11 -15.85 0.26
N PHE A 361 -3.17 -14.69 -0.36
CA PHE A 361 -4.38 -13.97 -0.68
C PHE A 361 -4.36 -13.53 -2.16
N GLY A 362 -5.54 -13.49 -2.78
CA GLY A 362 -5.73 -13.15 -4.18
C GLY A 362 -7.03 -12.43 -4.44
N GLU A 363 -7.54 -12.51 -5.67
CA GLU A 363 -8.74 -11.78 -6.11
C GLU A 363 -9.97 -12.08 -5.26
N ALA A 364 -10.14 -13.33 -4.86
CA ALA A 364 -11.23 -13.73 -3.97
C ALA A 364 -11.19 -13.02 -2.61
N ASP A 365 -10.07 -12.47 -2.21
CA ASP A 365 -9.87 -11.77 -0.93
C ASP A 365 -9.84 -10.24 -1.09
N GLY A 366 -10.14 -9.72 -2.30
CA GLY A 366 -10.11 -8.30 -2.63
C GLY A 366 -8.75 -7.79 -3.11
N ILE A 367 -7.81 -8.68 -3.43
CA ILE A 367 -6.48 -8.32 -3.91
C ILE A 367 -6.37 -8.56 -5.42
N SER A 368 -6.24 -7.48 -6.19
CA SER A 368 -5.93 -7.59 -7.61
C SER A 368 -4.48 -8.06 -7.82
N PRO A 369 -4.20 -8.90 -8.84
CA PRO A 369 -2.84 -9.31 -9.18
C PRO A 369 -1.94 -8.09 -9.39
N ASN A 370 -0.84 -8.00 -8.62
CA ASN A 370 0.03 -6.83 -8.61
C ASN A 370 1.50 -7.25 -8.49
N GLU A 371 2.35 -6.65 -9.29
CA GLU A 371 3.79 -6.71 -9.08
C GLU A 371 4.18 -5.68 -8.03
N TYR A 372 4.33 -6.14 -6.79
CA TYR A 372 4.70 -5.30 -5.66
C TYR A 372 6.14 -4.81 -5.81
N LEU A 373 6.37 -3.55 -5.46
CA LEU A 373 7.70 -2.94 -5.52
C LEU A 373 8.36 -2.91 -4.14
N ALA A 374 9.67 -2.77 -4.12
CA ALA A 374 10.47 -2.83 -2.90
C ALA A 374 10.18 -1.68 -1.93
N GLU A 375 10.07 -0.45 -2.45
CA GLU A 375 10.02 0.77 -1.64
C GLU A 375 8.63 1.14 -1.10
N PRO A 376 7.52 1.03 -1.89
CA PRO A 376 6.23 1.52 -1.45
C PRO A 376 5.54 0.57 -0.47
N ARG A 377 6.08 0.47 0.76
CA ARG A 377 5.53 -0.34 1.85
C ARG A 377 5.53 0.44 3.15
N LEU A 378 4.46 0.36 3.90
CA LEU A 378 4.29 1.11 5.13
C LEU A 378 3.30 0.42 6.07
N ILE A 379 3.58 0.48 7.37
CA ILE A 379 2.63 0.13 8.42
C ILE A 379 2.27 1.43 9.14
N SER A 380 0.97 1.73 9.16
CA SER A 380 0.46 2.92 9.85
C SER A 380 0.55 2.75 11.38
N PRO A 381 0.52 3.84 12.16
CA PRO A 381 0.44 3.77 13.61
C PRO A 381 -0.76 2.98 14.13
N LYS A 382 -1.84 2.90 13.36
CA LYS A 382 -3.03 2.07 13.67
C LYS A 382 -2.87 0.59 13.28
N GLY A 383 -1.77 0.23 12.61
CA GLY A 383 -1.49 -1.14 12.17
C GLY A 383 -2.04 -1.50 10.79
N ASN A 384 -2.63 -0.55 10.05
CA ASN A 384 -2.99 -0.77 8.65
C ASN A 384 -1.71 -0.91 7.83
N ILE A 385 -1.72 -1.83 6.86
CA ILE A 385 -0.59 -2.10 6.00
C ILE A 385 -0.89 -1.57 4.60
N TYR A 386 0.08 -0.91 4.02
CA TYR A 386 0.03 -0.38 2.66
C TYR A 386 1.19 -0.93 1.86
N MET A 387 0.91 -1.48 0.68
CA MET A 387 1.91 -2.01 -0.23
C MET A 387 1.60 -1.56 -1.66
N GLY A 388 2.53 -0.83 -2.26
CA GLY A 388 2.40 -0.35 -3.63
C GLY A 388 3.03 -1.31 -4.64
N GLY A 389 2.57 -1.21 -5.86
CA GLY A 389 3.09 -1.97 -6.99
C GLY A 389 2.79 -1.30 -8.32
N VAL A 390 3.04 -2.02 -9.40
CA VAL A 390 2.84 -1.52 -10.77
C VAL A 390 1.35 -1.28 -11.08
N LYS A 391 0.46 -2.06 -10.46
CA LYS A 391 -0.99 -2.00 -10.72
C LYS A 391 -1.81 -1.43 -9.55
N GLY A 392 -1.20 -0.65 -8.67
CA GLY A 392 -1.94 0.06 -7.63
C GLY A 392 -1.37 -0.05 -6.23
N LEU A 393 -2.15 0.47 -5.30
CA LEU A 393 -1.91 0.47 -3.86
C LEU A 393 -2.82 -0.54 -3.18
N LEU A 394 -2.24 -1.55 -2.56
CA LEU A 394 -2.93 -2.47 -1.65
C LEU A 394 -3.02 -1.83 -0.26
N CYS A 395 -4.24 -1.79 0.27
CA CYS A 395 -4.54 -1.41 1.65
C CYS A 395 -5.08 -2.63 2.40
N ILE A 396 -4.55 -2.90 3.58
CA ILE A 396 -4.94 -4.01 4.45
C ILE A 396 -5.28 -3.44 5.82
N ASN A 397 -6.49 -3.69 6.29
CA ASN A 397 -6.92 -3.20 7.59
C ASN A 397 -6.20 -3.95 8.72
N ALA A 398 -5.92 -3.25 9.81
CA ALA A 398 -5.22 -3.79 10.98
C ALA A 398 -5.92 -5.01 11.60
N ASP A 399 -7.26 -5.06 11.50
CA ASP A 399 -8.10 -6.12 12.07
C ASP A 399 -8.34 -7.30 11.10
N THR A 400 -7.61 -7.32 9.97
CA THR A 400 -7.74 -8.39 8.97
C THR A 400 -7.45 -9.75 9.58
N GLN A 401 -8.44 -10.65 9.50
CA GLN A 401 -8.27 -12.04 9.90
C GLN A 401 -7.41 -12.78 8.88
N ILE A 402 -6.25 -13.25 9.31
CA ILE A 402 -5.29 -13.94 8.44
C ILE A 402 -5.59 -15.45 8.36
N GLU A 403 -6.20 -16.01 9.40
CA GLU A 403 -6.63 -17.40 9.35
C GLU A 403 -7.88 -17.51 8.47
N LYS A 404 -7.73 -18.08 7.30
CA LYS A 404 -8.88 -18.51 6.52
C LYS A 404 -9.61 -19.57 7.36
N SER A 405 -10.90 -19.36 7.61
CA SER A 405 -11.73 -20.39 8.25
C SER A 405 -11.53 -21.70 7.49
N SER A 406 -11.43 -22.81 8.23
CA SER A 406 -11.28 -24.15 7.65
C SER A 406 -12.54 -24.64 6.92
N ASP A 407 -13.55 -23.80 6.80
CA ASP A 407 -14.77 -24.04 6.03
C ASP A 407 -14.48 -24.01 4.53
N SER A 408 -13.68 -24.99 4.09
CA SER A 408 -13.67 -25.36 2.67
C SER A 408 -15.10 -25.85 2.35
N PRO A 409 -15.76 -25.28 1.35
CA PRO A 409 -17.07 -25.77 0.95
C PRO A 409 -16.94 -27.28 0.67
N GLU A 410 -17.75 -28.08 1.36
CA GLU A 410 -17.78 -29.51 1.16
C GLU A 410 -18.42 -29.77 -0.20
N ILE A 411 -17.63 -30.24 -1.16
CA ILE A 411 -18.15 -30.62 -2.47
C ILE A 411 -18.82 -31.98 -2.29
N ARG A 412 -20.14 -32.02 -2.37
CA ARG A 412 -20.91 -33.28 -2.40
C ARG A 412 -21.39 -33.54 -3.81
N LEU A 413 -21.11 -34.72 -4.32
CA LEU A 413 -21.69 -35.18 -5.57
C LEU A 413 -23.18 -35.47 -5.29
N ALA A 414 -24.08 -34.60 -5.82
CA ALA A 414 -25.52 -34.78 -5.57
C ALA A 414 -26.13 -35.83 -6.46
N GLU A 415 -25.66 -36.00 -7.70
CA GLU A 415 -26.17 -36.95 -8.68
C GLU A 415 -25.11 -37.30 -9.72
N LEU A 416 -25.00 -38.55 -10.09
CA LEU A 416 -24.21 -39.06 -11.20
C LEU A 416 -25.11 -39.77 -12.19
N THR A 417 -25.45 -39.18 -13.34
CA THR A 417 -26.19 -39.84 -14.41
C THR A 417 -25.19 -40.37 -15.44
N ILE A 418 -25.19 -41.70 -15.60
CA ILE A 418 -24.43 -42.36 -16.66
C ILE A 418 -25.41 -42.68 -17.78
N ASN A 419 -25.25 -42.00 -18.94
CA ASN A 419 -25.98 -42.37 -20.12
C ASN A 419 -25.40 -43.68 -20.66
N GLY A 420 -26.19 -44.73 -20.61
CA GLY A 420 -25.93 -46.02 -21.22
C GLY A 420 -26.17 -45.99 -22.73
#